data_0351f0032fa7af38404ee9529a6c4436
#
_entry.id   0351f0032fa7af38404ee9529a6c4436
#
_cell.length_a   1.000
_cell.length_b   1.000
_cell.length_c   1.000
_cell.angle_alpha   90.00
_cell.angle_beta   90.00
_cell.angle_gamma   90.00
#
_symmetry.space_group_name_H-M   'P 1'
#
loop_
_entity.id
_entity.type
_entity.pdbx_description
1 polymer ?
#
loop_
_entity_poly.entity_id
_entity_poly.type
_entity_poly.pdbx_seq_one_letter_code
_entity_poly.pdbx_strand_id
1 'polypeptide(L)'
;MNGEPFCYGSRLTVRQLLELRSNGYDLTRILKDHPELRVLGIAAAYVYAANDTARYAEFFERDGSLVGPGYSEAEAAGLPAQYRVPGVVIKPGVNAA
;
A
#
# COMPACT_ATOMS: atom_id res chain seq x y z
N MET A 1 -12.23 -16.78 -6.41
CA MET A 1 -12.11 -15.54 -7.10
C MET A 1 -10.79 -15.38 -7.78
N ASN A 2 -10.53 -16.10 -8.75
CA ASN A 2 -9.40 -15.89 -9.65
C ASN A 2 -8.05 -15.67 -8.97
N GLY A 3 -7.89 -16.14 -7.76
CA GLY A 3 -6.63 -16.02 -7.07
C GLY A 3 -6.27 -14.64 -6.54
N GLU A 4 -7.20 -13.70 -6.55
CA GLU A 4 -6.92 -12.38 -6.00
C GLU A 4 -6.91 -12.47 -4.47
N PRO A 5 -5.78 -12.20 -3.81
CA PRO A 5 -5.70 -12.34 -2.37
C PRO A 5 -6.40 -11.19 -1.64
N PHE A 6 -6.85 -11.48 -0.44
CA PHE A 6 -7.40 -10.48 0.45
C PHE A 6 -6.30 -9.90 1.33
N CYS A 7 -6.47 -8.66 1.74
CA CYS A 7 -5.62 -8.09 2.76
C CYS A 7 -5.88 -8.85 4.06
N TYR A 8 -4.83 -9.11 4.81
CA TYR A 8 -4.93 -9.90 6.02
C TYR A 8 -5.98 -9.35 6.97
N GLY A 9 -6.89 -10.20 7.38
CA GLY A 9 -7.92 -9.84 8.33
C GLY A 9 -9.09 -9.07 7.73
N SER A 10 -9.21 -9.04 6.41
CA SER A 10 -10.20 -8.21 5.75
C SER A 10 -10.75 -8.90 4.51
N ARG A 11 -11.89 -8.45 4.04
CA ARG A 11 -12.43 -8.88 2.75
C ARG A 11 -12.00 -7.97 1.61
N LEU A 12 -11.21 -6.95 1.91
CA LEU A 12 -10.67 -6.06 0.89
C LEU A 12 -9.54 -6.78 0.17
N THR A 13 -9.60 -6.85 -1.15
CA THR A 13 -8.54 -7.51 -1.90
C THR A 13 -7.34 -6.58 -2.03
N VAL A 14 -6.18 -7.17 -2.35
CA VAL A 14 -4.98 -6.37 -2.59
C VAL A 14 -5.25 -5.37 -3.71
N ARG A 15 -5.89 -5.81 -4.79
CA ARG A 15 -6.19 -4.91 -5.91
C ARG A 15 -7.08 -3.75 -5.48
N GLN A 16 -8.10 -4.04 -4.66
CA GLN A 16 -8.98 -2.97 -4.19
C GLN A 16 -8.23 -1.96 -3.33
N LEU A 17 -7.32 -2.45 -2.49
CA LEU A 17 -6.49 -1.56 -1.70
C LEU A 17 -5.64 -0.65 -2.58
N LEU A 18 -5.04 -1.22 -3.63
CA LEU A 18 -4.23 -0.43 -4.55
C LEU A 18 -5.08 0.59 -5.30
N GLU A 19 -6.32 0.23 -5.63
CA GLU A 19 -7.24 1.17 -6.27
C GLU A 19 -7.56 2.34 -5.35
N LEU A 20 -7.83 2.07 -4.08
CA LEU A 20 -8.06 3.14 -3.13
C LEU A 20 -6.88 4.08 -3.08
N ARG A 21 -5.69 3.50 -2.97
CA ARG A 21 -4.48 4.29 -2.91
C ARG A 21 -4.30 5.13 -4.18
N SER A 22 -4.56 4.56 -5.34
CA SER A 22 -4.39 5.29 -6.60
C SER A 22 -5.40 6.42 -6.75
N ASN A 23 -6.49 6.34 -6.01
CA ASN A 23 -7.50 7.39 -6.00
C ASN A 23 -7.24 8.45 -4.92
N GLY A 24 -6.07 8.40 -4.29
CA GLY A 24 -5.68 9.44 -3.36
C GLY A 24 -5.97 9.14 -1.90
N TYR A 25 -6.43 7.94 -1.58
CA TYR A 25 -6.69 7.59 -0.19
C TYR A 25 -5.37 7.34 0.52
N ASP A 26 -5.08 8.14 1.54
CA ASP A 26 -3.90 7.92 2.35
C ASP A 26 -4.19 6.87 3.41
N LEU A 27 -3.16 6.54 4.19
CA LEU A 27 -3.28 5.49 5.19
C LEU A 27 -4.38 5.81 6.21
N THR A 28 -4.44 7.04 6.66
CA THR A 28 -5.44 7.45 7.65
C THR A 28 -6.85 7.23 7.12
N ARG A 29 -7.10 7.62 5.87
CA ARG A 29 -8.42 7.47 5.28
C ARG A 29 -8.79 6.01 5.09
N ILE A 30 -7.83 5.20 4.66
CA ILE A 30 -8.08 3.78 4.45
C ILE A 30 -8.42 3.11 5.77
N LEU A 31 -7.69 3.41 6.82
CA LEU A 31 -7.96 2.80 8.13
C LEU A 31 -9.29 3.28 8.70
N LYS A 32 -9.66 4.52 8.43
CA LYS A 32 -10.94 5.03 8.89
C LYS A 32 -12.10 4.33 8.23
N ASP A 33 -12.01 4.12 6.91
CA ASP A 33 -13.09 3.50 6.15
C ASP A 33 -13.13 1.98 6.31
N HIS A 34 -12.01 1.38 6.70
CA HIS A 34 -11.88 -0.06 6.84
C HIS A 34 -11.24 -0.38 8.19
N PRO A 35 -11.99 -0.20 9.27
CA PRO A 35 -11.40 -0.35 10.62
C PRO A 35 -10.92 -1.75 10.93
N GLU A 36 -11.33 -2.74 10.14
CA GLU A 36 -10.84 -4.09 10.32
C GLU A 36 -9.38 -4.25 9.85
N LEU A 37 -8.89 -3.32 9.04
CA LEU A 37 -7.52 -3.41 8.55
C LEU A 37 -6.54 -2.96 9.61
N ARG A 38 -5.32 -3.49 9.51
CA ARG A 38 -4.21 -3.10 10.35
C ARG A 38 -3.09 -2.57 9.48
N VAL A 39 -2.27 -1.70 10.05
CA VAL A 39 -1.15 -1.12 9.31
C VAL A 39 -0.27 -2.23 8.74
N LEU A 40 0.03 -3.25 9.54
CA LEU A 40 0.86 -4.35 9.06
C LEU A 40 0.20 -5.11 7.90
N GLY A 41 -1.12 -5.26 7.95
CA GLY A 41 -1.83 -5.92 6.86
C GLY A 41 -1.75 -5.12 5.57
N ILE A 42 -1.86 -3.81 5.68
CA ILE A 42 -1.73 -2.93 4.51
C ILE A 42 -0.30 -2.98 3.97
N ALA A 43 0.68 -2.93 4.87
CA ALA A 43 2.07 -3.00 4.46
C ALA A 43 2.38 -4.32 3.76
N ALA A 44 1.86 -5.42 4.29
CA ALA A 44 2.06 -6.72 3.68
C ALA A 44 1.46 -6.78 2.28
N ALA A 45 0.30 -6.15 2.09
CA ALA A 45 -0.33 -6.13 0.78
C ALA A 45 0.51 -5.35 -0.21
N TYR A 46 1.09 -4.23 0.22
CA TYR A 46 1.98 -3.47 -0.67
C TYR A 46 3.22 -4.25 -1.05
N VAL A 47 3.81 -4.97 -0.09
CA VAL A 47 4.97 -5.80 -0.37
C VAL A 47 4.59 -6.93 -1.33
N TYR A 48 3.43 -7.53 -1.11
CA TYR A 48 2.94 -8.57 -2.01
C TYR A 48 2.85 -8.05 -3.45
N ALA A 49 2.27 -6.86 -3.60
CA ALA A 49 2.14 -6.27 -4.94
C ALA A 49 3.51 -5.95 -5.54
N ALA A 50 4.45 -5.50 -4.72
CA ALA A 50 5.79 -5.17 -5.19
C ALA A 50 6.52 -6.40 -5.69
N ASN A 51 6.17 -7.57 -5.19
CA ASN A 51 6.78 -8.82 -5.62
C ASN A 51 6.08 -9.42 -6.84
N ASP A 52 5.05 -8.76 -7.36
CA ASP A 52 4.35 -9.22 -8.55
C ASP A 52 3.90 -8.01 -9.36
N THR A 53 4.88 -7.20 -9.74
CA THR A 53 4.60 -5.93 -10.40
C THR A 53 3.94 -6.11 -11.76
N ALA A 54 4.17 -7.23 -12.43
CA ALA A 54 3.51 -7.48 -13.72
C ALA A 54 2.01 -7.58 -13.55
N ARG A 55 1.57 -8.22 -12.47
CA ARG A 55 0.14 -8.39 -12.21
C ARG A 55 -0.55 -7.09 -11.83
N TYR A 56 0.20 -6.19 -11.18
CA TYR A 56 -0.34 -4.94 -10.69
C TYR A 56 0.29 -3.74 -11.39
N ALA A 57 0.67 -3.91 -12.65
CA ALA A 57 1.46 -2.90 -13.36
C ALA A 57 0.81 -1.53 -13.37
N GLU A 58 -0.51 -1.48 -13.47
CA GLU A 58 -1.22 -0.20 -13.54
C GLU A 58 -1.15 0.61 -12.26
N PHE A 59 -0.69 -0.01 -11.17
CA PHE A 59 -0.59 0.67 -9.89
C PHE A 59 0.83 1.08 -9.53
N PHE A 60 1.77 0.92 -10.46
CA PHE A 60 3.16 1.28 -10.22
C PHE A 60 3.60 2.38 -11.18
N GLU A 61 4.39 3.30 -10.66
CA GLU A 61 5.00 4.35 -11.47
C GLU A 61 6.29 3.83 -12.09
N ARG A 62 6.89 4.65 -12.97
CA ARG A 62 8.10 4.25 -13.66
C ARG A 62 9.25 3.95 -12.72
N ASP A 63 9.32 4.69 -11.61
CA ASP A 63 10.41 4.52 -10.66
C ASP A 63 10.20 3.34 -9.73
N GLY A 64 9.11 2.60 -9.90
CA GLY A 64 8.82 1.44 -9.09
C GLY A 64 7.99 1.72 -7.86
N SER A 65 7.61 2.96 -7.62
CA SER A 65 6.77 3.27 -6.47
C SER A 65 5.31 3.05 -6.82
N LEU A 66 4.51 2.78 -5.79
CA LEU A 66 3.07 2.64 -5.97
C LEU A 66 2.44 4.00 -6.22
N VAL A 67 1.45 4.02 -7.11
CA VAL A 67 0.70 5.23 -7.39
C VAL A 67 -0.08 5.63 -6.15
N GLY A 68 -0.12 6.93 -5.87
CA GLY A 68 -0.90 7.47 -4.77
C GLY A 68 -0.05 7.80 -3.55
N PRO A 69 -0.68 8.29 -2.49
CA PRO A 69 0.05 8.65 -1.28
C PRO A 69 0.65 7.42 -0.62
N GLY A 70 1.86 7.56 -0.12
CA GLY A 70 2.51 6.48 0.61
C GLY A 70 2.43 6.70 2.11
N TYR A 71 3.20 5.94 2.84
CA TYR A 71 3.39 6.20 4.26
C TYR A 71 4.28 7.41 4.42
N SER A 72 4.05 8.17 5.47
CA SER A 72 5.02 9.17 5.88
C SER A 72 6.25 8.45 6.44
N GLU A 73 7.34 9.19 6.57
CA GLU A 73 8.54 8.60 7.14
C GLU A 73 8.32 8.14 8.57
N ALA A 74 7.54 8.90 9.33
CA ALA A 74 7.24 8.52 10.70
C ALA A 74 6.44 7.23 10.77
N GLU A 75 5.46 7.08 9.89
CA GLU A 75 4.67 5.85 9.84
C GLU A 75 5.54 4.67 9.41
N ALA A 76 6.39 4.88 8.42
CA ALA A 76 7.25 3.81 7.93
C ALA A 76 8.27 3.39 8.98
N ALA A 77 8.72 4.33 9.81
CA ALA A 77 9.70 4.01 10.83
C ALA A 77 9.16 3.00 11.85
N GLY A 78 7.84 2.95 12.02
CA GLY A 78 7.23 2.00 12.94
C GLY A 78 7.04 0.61 12.36
N LEU A 79 7.38 0.40 11.09
CA LEU A 79 7.18 -0.90 10.46
C LEU A 79 8.42 -1.77 10.60
N PRO A 80 8.25 -3.10 10.71
CA PRO A 80 9.39 -4.01 10.64
C PRO A 80 10.15 -3.82 9.32
N ALA A 81 11.45 -4.11 9.35
CA ALA A 81 12.30 -3.87 8.20
C ALA A 81 11.80 -4.55 6.93
N GLN A 82 11.24 -5.75 7.06
CA GLN A 82 10.79 -6.48 5.88
C GLN A 82 9.59 -5.83 5.19
N TYR A 83 8.92 -4.93 5.86
CA TYR A 83 7.77 -4.22 5.29
C TYR A 83 8.13 -2.81 4.85
N ARG A 84 9.36 -2.40 5.03
CA ARG A 84 9.80 -1.08 4.58
C ARG A 84 10.49 -1.23 3.24
N VAL A 85 9.73 -1.00 2.18
CA VAL A 85 10.24 -1.12 0.82
C VAL A 85 10.33 0.29 0.24
N PRO A 86 11.54 0.85 0.18
CA PRO A 86 11.69 2.21 -0.33
C PRO A 86 11.14 2.34 -1.74
N GLY A 87 10.52 3.46 -2.01
CA GLY A 87 9.94 3.70 -3.33
C GLY A 87 8.59 3.05 -3.51
N VAL A 88 8.25 2.09 -2.67
CA VAL A 88 6.96 1.42 -2.76
C VAL A 88 6.02 1.91 -1.68
N VAL A 89 6.46 1.91 -0.44
CA VAL A 89 5.61 2.33 0.67
C VAL A 89 5.89 3.75 1.13
N ILE A 90 7.08 4.26 0.88
CA ILE A 90 7.42 5.64 1.22
C ILE A 90 7.44 6.43 -0.07
N LYS A 91 6.67 7.49 -0.12
CA LYS A 91 6.61 8.33 -1.30
C LYS A 91 7.39 9.60 -1.01
N PRO A 92 8.62 9.72 -1.50
CA PRO A 92 9.45 10.88 -1.18
C PRO A 92 8.74 12.17 -1.58
N GLY A 93 8.80 13.16 -0.73
CA GLY A 93 8.27 14.49 -1.03
C GLY A 93 6.77 14.60 -1.02
N VAL A 94 6.08 13.54 -0.68
CA VAL A 94 4.61 13.55 -0.73
C VAL A 94 4.03 14.62 0.19
N ASN A 95 4.62 14.79 1.33
CA ASN A 95 4.12 15.77 2.27
C ASN A 95 5.15 16.83 2.52
N ALA A 96 5.87 17.13 1.50
CA ALA A 96 6.83 18.20 1.59
C ALA A 96 6.14 19.51 1.94
N ALA A 97 4.88 19.54 1.76
CA ALA A 97 4.13 20.72 2.13
C ALA A 97 4.13 20.91 3.63
#